data_45a1c5861b52ecc858b5a0582e5cadb9
#
_entry.id   45a1c5861b52ecc858b5a0582e5cadb9
#
_cell.length_a   1.000
_cell.length_b   1.000
_cell.length_c   1.000
_cell.angle_alpha   90.00
_cell.angle_beta   90.00
_cell.angle_gamma   90.00
#
_symmetry.space_group_name_H-M   'P 1'
#
loop_
_entity.id
_entity.type
_entity.pdbx_description
1 polymer ?
#
loop_
_entity_poly.entity_id
_entity_poly.type
_entity_poly.pdbx_seq_one_letter_code
_entity_poly.pdbx_strand_id
1 'polypeptide(L)'
;MKNCTPTNGTLFQIGTTLTVAVAACTVSTPTSATPVTHINCLRINGQIKCVKPISPNTTPAAEHIEHVRKNPRRKAAMDRAAAKIADKIALKAGGETFVSLRMKKGFTQSELAAAAGLRQPYLSRIENSKQSLHNETVQKLANALGVSPLEVRAAFERQYEYMEQA
;
A
#
# COMPACT_ATOMS: atom_id res chain seq x y z
N MET A 1 30.64 -14.46 22.10
CA MET A 1 29.87 -13.33 22.62
C MET A 1 30.66 -12.07 22.35
N LYS A 2 30.28 -11.22 21.44
CA LYS A 2 31.02 -9.99 21.08
C LYS A 2 30.22 -8.79 21.63
N ASN A 3 30.80 -8.05 22.52
CA ASN A 3 30.21 -6.89 23.17
C ASN A 3 30.22 -5.70 22.23
N CYS A 4 29.05 -5.12 21.96
CA CYS A 4 28.92 -3.83 21.31
C CYS A 4 28.85 -2.73 22.37
N THR A 5 29.80 -1.80 22.34
CA THR A 5 29.78 -0.59 23.17
C THR A 5 29.07 0.53 22.44
N PRO A 6 28.10 1.26 23.03
CA PRO A 6 27.42 2.37 22.40
C PRO A 6 28.29 3.63 22.45
N THR A 7 28.55 4.25 21.29
CA THR A 7 29.08 5.62 21.21
C THR A 7 27.93 6.60 21.19
N ASN A 8 28.04 7.68 21.98
CA ASN A 8 27.07 8.75 22.14
C ASN A 8 26.78 9.48 20.80
N GLY A 9 25.62 9.26 20.25
CA GLY A 9 25.09 10.02 19.11
C GLY A 9 24.13 11.10 19.63
N THR A 10 24.28 12.29 19.10
CA THR A 10 23.57 13.54 19.40
C THR A 10 22.05 13.35 19.44
N LEU A 11 21.43 13.73 20.57
CA LEU A 11 19.97 13.79 20.71
C LEU A 11 19.41 14.96 19.91
N PHE A 12 18.53 14.68 18.95
CA PHE A 12 17.64 15.68 18.36
C PHE A 12 16.25 15.49 18.95
N GLN A 13 15.80 16.44 19.76
CA GLN A 13 14.50 16.44 20.41
C GLN A 13 13.49 17.16 19.50
N ILE A 14 12.55 16.43 18.93
CA ILE A 14 11.34 16.98 18.32
C ILE A 14 10.14 16.40 19.05
N GLY A 15 9.30 17.30 19.59
CA GLY A 15 8.23 17.11 20.51
C GLY A 15 7.38 15.85 20.39
N THR A 16 7.08 15.32 21.56
CA THR A 16 6.06 14.34 21.95
C THR A 16 5.84 13.13 21.03
N THR A 17 6.31 11.97 21.58
CA THR A 17 5.88 10.60 21.26
C THR A 17 6.30 10.01 19.91
N LEU A 18 7.50 9.71 19.73
CA LEU A 18 8.15 8.49 19.22
C LEU A 18 9.64 8.77 18.99
N THR A 19 10.48 8.48 19.97
CA THR A 19 11.93 8.56 19.79
C THR A 19 12.41 7.38 18.95
N VAL A 20 12.67 7.62 17.66
CA VAL A 20 13.43 6.69 16.82
C VAL A 20 14.90 7.03 16.97
N ALA A 21 15.59 6.33 17.84
CA ALA A 21 17.05 6.42 17.94
C ALA A 21 17.67 5.53 16.86
N VAL A 22 18.23 6.13 15.83
CA VAL A 22 19.05 5.43 14.82
C VAL A 22 20.48 5.34 15.41
N ALA A 23 20.83 4.22 16.02
CA ALA A 23 22.20 3.94 16.43
C ALA A 23 22.95 3.35 15.22
N ALA A 24 23.85 4.12 14.64
CA ALA A 24 24.80 3.62 13.66
C ALA A 24 25.89 2.83 14.40
N CYS A 25 25.88 1.51 14.31
CA CYS A 25 26.99 0.67 14.79
C CYS A 25 28.08 0.65 13.72
N THR A 26 29.17 1.38 13.94
CA THR A 26 30.40 1.24 13.15
C THR A 26 31.20 0.06 13.67
N VAL A 27 31.31 -0.98 12.88
CA VAL A 27 32.23 -2.11 13.12
C VAL A 27 33.53 -1.81 12.39
N SER A 28 34.60 -1.52 13.15
CA SER A 28 35.95 -1.46 12.59
C SER A 28 36.42 -2.87 12.24
N THR A 29 36.61 -3.15 10.95
CA THR A 29 37.15 -4.42 10.44
C THR A 29 38.50 -4.22 9.80
N PRO A 30 39.45 -5.18 9.98
CA PRO A 30 40.67 -5.22 9.20
C PRO A 30 40.34 -5.74 7.78
N THR A 31 40.79 -5.01 6.79
CA THR A 31 41.14 -5.34 5.41
C THR A 31 40.64 -6.67 4.87
N SER A 32 39.40 -6.68 4.34
CA SER A 32 38.93 -7.54 3.25
C SER A 32 37.58 -7.03 2.78
N ALA A 33 37.46 -6.69 1.50
CA ALA A 33 36.29 -6.04 0.92
C ALA A 33 35.11 -7.01 0.80
N THR A 34 34.26 -7.06 1.83
CA THR A 34 32.90 -7.60 1.73
C THR A 34 31.90 -6.45 1.91
N PRO A 35 30.83 -6.37 1.10
CA PRO A 35 29.86 -5.29 1.22
C PRO A 35 29.19 -5.33 2.61
N VAL A 36 29.30 -4.22 3.34
CA VAL A 36 28.66 -4.04 4.65
C VAL A 36 27.16 -4.04 4.44
N THR A 37 26.50 -5.12 4.80
CA THR A 37 25.05 -5.20 4.87
C THR A 37 24.57 -4.33 6.03
N HIS A 38 23.88 -3.22 5.73
CA HIS A 38 23.24 -2.39 6.74
C HIS A 38 22.19 -3.22 7.50
N ILE A 39 22.48 -3.52 8.75
CA ILE A 39 21.53 -4.17 9.66
C ILE A 39 20.62 -3.08 10.22
N ASN A 40 19.38 -3.00 9.76
CA ASN A 40 18.38 -2.11 10.33
C ASN A 40 17.90 -2.70 11.66
N CYS A 41 18.27 -2.07 12.79
CA CYS A 41 17.78 -2.42 14.12
C CYS A 41 16.61 -1.51 14.48
N LEU A 42 15.44 -2.07 14.75
CA LEU A 42 14.25 -1.37 15.25
C LEU A 42 14.09 -1.60 16.75
N ARG A 43 13.85 -0.54 17.51
CA ARG A 43 13.53 -0.63 18.93
C ARG A 43 12.01 -0.75 19.08
N ILE A 44 11.54 -1.95 19.43
CA ILE A 44 10.12 -2.23 19.67
C ILE A 44 9.96 -2.62 21.16
N ASN A 45 9.15 -1.89 21.91
CA ASN A 45 8.89 -2.11 23.34
C ASN A 45 10.18 -2.18 24.21
N GLY A 46 11.12 -1.27 23.96
CA GLY A 46 12.37 -1.22 24.72
C GLY A 46 13.44 -2.25 24.32
N GLN A 47 13.09 -3.24 23.49
CA GLN A 47 14.03 -4.24 22.98
C GLN A 47 14.52 -3.90 21.57
N ILE A 48 15.82 -4.06 21.33
CA ILE A 48 16.42 -3.91 20.00
C ILE A 48 16.27 -5.23 19.26
N LYS A 49 15.39 -5.25 18.26
CA LYS A 49 15.25 -6.38 17.32
C LYS A 49 16.00 -6.04 16.03
N CYS A 50 17.07 -6.78 15.75
CA CYS A 50 17.74 -6.72 14.45
C CYS A 50 16.85 -7.40 13.40
N VAL A 51 16.35 -6.64 12.45
CA VAL A 51 15.64 -7.18 11.30
C VAL A 51 16.68 -7.75 10.36
N LYS A 52 16.58 -9.04 10.02
CA LYS A 52 17.46 -9.65 9.02
C LYS A 52 17.38 -8.85 7.74
N PRO A 53 18.51 -8.52 7.10
CA PRO A 53 18.49 -7.87 5.80
C PRO A 53 17.66 -8.72 4.84
N ILE A 54 16.76 -8.07 4.09
CA ILE A 54 16.00 -8.71 3.02
C ILE A 54 17.05 -9.33 2.08
N SER A 55 16.92 -10.63 1.79
CA SER A 55 17.83 -11.33 0.90
C SER A 55 18.01 -10.53 -0.41
N PRO A 56 19.23 -10.35 -0.93
CA PRO A 56 19.46 -9.59 -2.16
C PRO A 56 18.70 -10.16 -3.38
N ASN A 57 18.23 -11.40 -3.28
CA ASN A 57 17.43 -12.05 -4.32
C ASN A 57 15.90 -11.90 -4.11
N THR A 58 15.47 -11.05 -3.17
CA THR A 58 14.03 -10.82 -2.94
C THR A 58 13.54 -9.72 -3.87
N THR A 59 12.79 -10.09 -4.89
CA THR A 59 12.11 -9.15 -5.78
C THR A 59 11.03 -8.40 -4.99
N PRO A 60 10.95 -7.06 -5.04
CA PRO A 60 9.87 -6.31 -4.44
C PRO A 60 8.51 -6.84 -4.91
N ALA A 61 7.55 -6.94 -3.99
CA ALA A 61 6.23 -7.49 -4.31
C ALA A 61 5.55 -6.78 -5.50
N ALA A 62 5.74 -5.47 -5.62
CA ALA A 62 5.21 -4.68 -6.73
C ALA A 62 5.79 -5.14 -8.08
N GLU A 63 7.10 -5.34 -8.15
CA GLU A 63 7.79 -5.80 -9.36
C GLU A 63 7.38 -7.23 -9.73
N HIS A 64 7.24 -8.10 -8.73
CA HIS A 64 6.74 -9.46 -8.94
C HIS A 64 5.31 -9.46 -9.50
N ILE A 65 4.42 -8.64 -8.94
CA ILE A 65 3.03 -8.50 -9.41
C ILE A 65 3.02 -7.99 -10.86
N GLU A 66 3.85 -7.01 -11.18
CA GLU A 66 3.96 -6.48 -12.53
C GLU A 66 4.45 -7.55 -13.52
N HIS A 67 5.46 -8.33 -13.13
CA HIS A 67 5.95 -9.47 -13.94
C HIS A 67 4.85 -10.52 -14.15
N VAL A 68 4.09 -10.87 -13.11
CA VAL A 68 2.96 -11.81 -13.21
C VAL A 68 1.88 -11.30 -14.16
N ARG A 69 1.61 -9.98 -14.17
CA ARG A 69 0.61 -9.34 -15.04
C ARG A 69 1.00 -9.32 -16.53
N LYS A 70 2.29 -9.36 -16.85
CA LYS A 70 2.76 -9.48 -18.24
C LYS A 70 2.32 -10.79 -18.91
N ASN A 71 2.05 -11.84 -18.11
CA ASN A 71 1.52 -13.09 -18.64
C ASN A 71 -0.01 -13.05 -18.75
N PRO A 72 -0.60 -13.11 -19.96
CA PRO A 72 -2.05 -12.92 -20.17
C PRO A 72 -2.90 -13.96 -19.43
N ARG A 73 -2.43 -15.22 -19.31
CA ARG A 73 -3.14 -16.27 -18.57
C ARG A 73 -3.18 -15.98 -17.07
N ARG A 74 -2.07 -15.50 -16.50
CA ARG A 74 -1.98 -15.15 -15.08
C ARG A 74 -2.80 -13.90 -14.78
N LYS A 75 -2.72 -12.89 -15.65
CA LYS A 75 -3.57 -11.69 -15.55
C LYS A 75 -5.05 -12.07 -15.52
N ALA A 76 -5.51 -12.86 -16.48
CA ALA A 76 -6.91 -13.31 -16.54
C ALA A 76 -7.34 -14.13 -15.29
N ALA A 77 -6.42 -14.89 -14.69
CA ALA A 77 -6.70 -15.59 -13.43
C ALA A 77 -6.83 -14.62 -12.25
N MET A 78 -5.98 -13.59 -12.18
CA MET A 78 -6.05 -12.54 -11.17
C MET A 78 -7.35 -11.72 -11.31
N ASP A 79 -7.72 -11.34 -12.53
CA ASP A 79 -8.95 -10.59 -12.80
C ASP A 79 -10.19 -11.38 -12.40
N ARG A 80 -10.24 -12.70 -12.70
CA ARG A 80 -11.32 -13.57 -12.22
C ARG A 80 -11.38 -13.69 -10.70
N ALA A 81 -10.22 -13.76 -10.04
CA ALA A 81 -10.17 -13.78 -8.57
C ALA A 81 -10.65 -12.45 -7.97
N ALA A 82 -10.22 -11.32 -8.56
CA ALA A 82 -10.67 -9.99 -8.18
C ALA A 82 -12.19 -9.82 -8.35
N ALA A 83 -12.76 -10.29 -9.46
CA ALA A 83 -14.20 -10.26 -9.70
C ALA A 83 -14.98 -11.04 -8.62
N LYS A 84 -14.52 -12.25 -8.25
CA LYS A 84 -15.14 -13.03 -7.18
C LYS A 84 -15.10 -12.33 -5.81
N ILE A 85 -14.01 -11.61 -5.52
CA ILE A 85 -13.90 -10.82 -4.29
C ILE A 85 -14.84 -9.61 -4.37
N ALA A 86 -14.93 -8.95 -5.52
CA ALA A 86 -15.83 -7.83 -5.75
C ALA A 86 -17.30 -8.24 -5.53
N ASP A 87 -17.72 -9.41 -6.02
CA ASP A 87 -19.08 -9.93 -5.81
C ASP A 87 -19.37 -10.20 -4.32
N LYS A 88 -18.38 -10.73 -3.59
CA LYS A 88 -18.53 -10.94 -2.12
C LYS A 88 -18.65 -9.61 -1.37
N ILE A 89 -17.90 -8.58 -1.78
CA ILE A 89 -17.99 -7.23 -1.19
C ILE A 89 -19.37 -6.63 -1.49
N ALA A 90 -19.81 -6.70 -2.74
CA ALA A 90 -21.11 -6.20 -3.17
C ALA A 90 -22.26 -6.89 -2.43
N LEU A 91 -22.18 -8.20 -2.22
CA LEU A 91 -23.18 -8.95 -1.45
C LEU A 91 -23.27 -8.49 0.01
N LYS A 92 -22.10 -8.27 0.67
CA LYS A 92 -22.05 -7.81 2.05
C LYS A 92 -22.55 -6.37 2.21
N ALA A 93 -22.28 -5.52 1.23
CA ALA A 93 -22.68 -4.12 1.24
C ALA A 93 -24.11 -3.87 0.73
N GLY A 94 -24.87 -4.93 0.39
CA GLY A 94 -26.22 -4.80 -0.16
C GLY A 94 -26.27 -4.19 -1.57
N GLY A 95 -25.14 -4.14 -2.28
CA GLY A 95 -25.07 -3.61 -3.65
C GLY A 95 -23.65 -3.30 -4.07
N GLU A 96 -23.49 -2.79 -5.29
CA GLU A 96 -22.16 -2.47 -5.82
C GLU A 96 -21.53 -1.28 -5.10
N THR A 97 -20.37 -1.50 -4.50
CA THR A 97 -19.52 -0.46 -3.92
C THR A 97 -18.49 0.02 -4.96
N PHE A 98 -17.89 1.17 -4.74
CA PHE A 98 -16.88 1.68 -5.66
C PHE A 98 -15.66 0.74 -5.78
N VAL A 99 -15.22 0.14 -4.67
CA VAL A 99 -14.14 -0.86 -4.68
C VAL A 99 -14.54 -2.09 -5.50
N SER A 100 -15.79 -2.59 -5.35
CA SER A 100 -16.26 -3.73 -6.14
C SER A 100 -16.32 -3.41 -7.63
N LEU A 101 -16.79 -2.21 -7.98
CA LEU A 101 -16.86 -1.74 -9.37
C LEU A 101 -15.47 -1.67 -10.01
N ARG A 102 -14.48 -1.09 -9.32
CA ARG A 102 -13.10 -1.04 -9.78
C ARG A 102 -12.52 -2.44 -10.01
N MET A 103 -12.72 -3.34 -9.05
CA MET A 103 -12.19 -4.71 -9.12
C MET A 103 -12.84 -5.52 -10.24
N LYS A 104 -14.15 -5.36 -10.49
CA LYS A 104 -14.86 -5.97 -11.63
C LYS A 104 -14.30 -5.52 -12.97
N LYS A 105 -13.88 -4.26 -13.07
CA LYS A 105 -13.23 -3.71 -14.27
C LYS A 105 -11.74 -4.10 -14.39
N GLY A 106 -11.19 -4.85 -13.42
CA GLY A 106 -9.81 -5.33 -13.43
C GLY A 106 -8.75 -4.26 -13.10
N PHE A 107 -9.15 -3.10 -12.62
CA PHE A 107 -8.22 -2.03 -12.25
C PHE A 107 -7.66 -2.21 -10.84
N THR A 108 -6.34 -2.01 -10.69
CA THR A 108 -5.75 -1.69 -9.39
C THR A 108 -6.01 -0.22 -9.04
N GLN A 109 -5.80 0.14 -7.77
CA GLN A 109 -5.86 1.55 -7.36
C GLN A 109 -4.88 2.43 -8.17
N SER A 110 -3.68 1.94 -8.42
CA SER A 110 -2.67 2.68 -9.18
C SER A 110 -3.06 2.88 -10.64
N GLU A 111 -3.57 1.84 -11.28
CA GLU A 111 -4.02 1.90 -12.68
C GLU A 111 -5.23 2.82 -12.84
N LEU A 112 -6.24 2.70 -11.96
CA LEU A 112 -7.39 3.58 -12.00
C LEU A 112 -7.02 5.03 -11.72
N ALA A 113 -6.13 5.28 -10.74
CA ALA A 113 -5.66 6.62 -10.46
C ALA A 113 -4.94 7.23 -11.66
N ALA A 114 -4.05 6.48 -12.32
CA ALA A 114 -3.37 6.91 -13.53
C ALA A 114 -4.36 7.19 -14.68
N ALA A 115 -5.31 6.30 -14.91
CA ALA A 115 -6.34 6.45 -15.95
C ALA A 115 -7.24 7.68 -15.72
N ALA A 116 -7.56 7.98 -14.45
CA ALA A 116 -8.36 9.15 -14.07
C ALA A 116 -7.55 10.45 -13.91
N GLY A 117 -6.21 10.41 -14.09
CA GLY A 117 -5.34 11.56 -13.87
C GLY A 117 -5.27 12.00 -12.39
N LEU A 118 -5.42 11.05 -11.47
CA LEU A 118 -5.40 11.26 -10.01
C LEU A 118 -4.12 10.67 -9.40
N ARG A 119 -3.80 11.11 -8.19
CA ARG A 119 -2.74 10.48 -7.38
C ARG A 119 -3.29 9.27 -6.65
N GLN A 120 -2.56 8.13 -6.66
CA GLN A 120 -2.99 6.90 -5.98
C GLN A 120 -3.33 7.11 -4.49
N PRO A 121 -2.55 7.88 -3.68
CA PRO A 121 -2.92 8.14 -2.29
C PRO A 121 -4.25 8.88 -2.12
N TYR A 122 -4.61 9.74 -3.09
CA TYR A 122 -5.89 10.43 -3.09
C TYR A 122 -7.05 9.45 -3.34
N LEU A 123 -6.90 8.57 -4.35
CA LEU A 123 -7.89 7.52 -4.64
C LEU A 123 -8.06 6.58 -3.44
N SER A 124 -6.95 6.19 -2.78
CA SER A 124 -6.99 5.35 -1.58
C SER A 124 -7.77 6.01 -0.44
N ARG A 125 -7.62 7.33 -0.23
CA ARG A 125 -8.40 8.07 0.79
C ARG A 125 -9.88 8.11 0.47
N ILE A 126 -10.24 8.28 -0.79
CA ILE A 126 -11.62 8.23 -1.26
C ILE A 126 -12.20 6.83 -1.03
N GLU A 127 -11.50 5.78 -1.43
CA GLU A 127 -11.96 4.40 -1.22
C GLU A 127 -12.14 4.03 0.27
N ASN A 128 -11.38 4.64 1.15
CA ASN A 128 -11.50 4.45 2.61
C ASN A 128 -12.47 5.45 3.28
N SER A 129 -13.29 6.15 2.51
CA SER A 129 -14.28 7.13 2.99
C SER A 129 -13.68 8.26 3.85
N LYS A 130 -12.35 8.51 3.73
CA LYS A 130 -11.64 9.55 4.48
C LYS A 130 -11.64 10.91 3.78
N GLN A 131 -12.25 11.00 2.62
CA GLN A 131 -12.30 12.22 1.82
C GLN A 131 -13.57 12.29 1.01
N SER A 132 -14.19 13.47 0.97
CA SER A 132 -15.38 13.74 0.17
C SER A 132 -15.06 13.70 -1.33
N LEU A 133 -16.04 13.26 -2.10
CA LEU A 133 -15.92 13.11 -3.54
C LEU A 133 -16.45 14.35 -4.26
N HIS A 134 -15.57 15.06 -4.96
CA HIS A 134 -15.95 16.21 -5.78
C HIS A 134 -16.52 15.77 -7.15
N ASN A 135 -17.46 16.54 -7.70
CA ASN A 135 -18.11 16.23 -8.98
C ASN A 135 -17.12 16.03 -10.13
N GLU A 136 -16.07 16.84 -10.18
CA GLU A 136 -15.02 16.70 -11.19
C GLU A 136 -14.30 15.34 -11.08
N THR A 137 -14.04 14.89 -9.85
CA THR A 137 -13.41 13.59 -9.60
C THR A 137 -14.35 12.45 -9.98
N VAL A 138 -15.67 12.58 -9.73
CA VAL A 138 -16.68 11.62 -10.18
C VAL A 138 -16.64 11.46 -11.70
N GLN A 139 -16.59 12.57 -12.45
CA GLN A 139 -16.51 12.55 -13.90
C GLN A 139 -15.25 11.85 -14.41
N LYS A 140 -14.09 12.16 -13.83
CA LYS A 140 -12.83 11.52 -14.18
C LYS A 140 -12.84 10.02 -13.92
N LEU A 141 -13.37 9.59 -12.77
CA LEU A 141 -13.49 8.18 -12.42
C LEU A 141 -14.52 7.44 -13.30
N ALA A 142 -15.65 8.07 -13.60
CA ALA A 142 -16.68 7.54 -14.49
C ALA A 142 -16.12 7.29 -15.91
N ASN A 143 -15.41 8.27 -16.45
CA ASN A 143 -14.75 8.14 -17.75
C ASN A 143 -13.70 7.02 -17.74
N ALA A 144 -12.88 6.92 -16.70
CA ALA A 144 -11.84 5.89 -16.60
C ALA A 144 -12.41 4.47 -16.45
N LEU A 145 -13.53 4.33 -15.75
CA LEU A 145 -14.21 3.04 -15.54
C LEU A 145 -15.17 2.66 -16.68
N GLY A 146 -15.52 3.62 -17.55
CA GLY A 146 -16.51 3.43 -18.60
C GLY A 146 -17.93 3.16 -18.04
N VAL A 147 -18.32 3.92 -17.01
CA VAL A 147 -19.63 3.84 -16.33
C VAL A 147 -20.24 5.24 -16.22
N SER A 148 -21.52 5.33 -15.87
CA SER A 148 -22.15 6.63 -15.70
C SER A 148 -21.67 7.32 -14.40
N PRO A 149 -21.58 8.66 -14.34
CA PRO A 149 -21.26 9.40 -13.14
C PRO A 149 -22.24 9.12 -11.99
N LEU A 150 -23.49 8.82 -12.31
CA LEU A 150 -24.53 8.48 -11.35
C LEU A 150 -24.23 7.13 -10.66
N GLU A 151 -23.80 6.12 -11.44
CA GLU A 151 -23.38 4.82 -10.89
C GLU A 151 -22.19 4.95 -9.97
N VAL A 152 -21.18 5.75 -10.36
CA VAL A 152 -20.02 6.01 -9.51
C VAL A 152 -20.46 6.64 -8.20
N ARG A 153 -21.35 7.64 -8.22
CA ARG A 153 -21.86 8.29 -7.01
C ARG A 153 -22.62 7.33 -6.12
N ALA A 154 -23.57 6.57 -6.68
CA ALA A 154 -24.34 5.59 -5.95
C ALA A 154 -23.45 4.47 -5.33
N ALA A 155 -22.41 4.07 -6.04
CA ALA A 155 -21.43 3.11 -5.53
C ALA A 155 -20.62 3.65 -4.35
N PHE A 156 -20.31 4.96 -4.37
CA PHE A 156 -19.64 5.62 -3.24
C PHE A 156 -20.54 5.78 -2.04
N GLU A 157 -21.79 6.15 -2.20
CA GLU A 157 -22.77 6.29 -1.12
C GLU A 157 -22.92 4.94 -0.38
N ARG A 158 -23.11 3.84 -1.11
CA ARG A 158 -23.16 2.50 -0.51
C ARG A 158 -21.87 2.09 0.19
N GLN A 159 -20.73 2.46 -0.37
CA GLN A 159 -19.45 2.18 0.28
C GLN A 159 -19.29 2.95 1.59
N TYR A 160 -19.72 4.21 1.62
CA TYR A 160 -19.72 5.03 2.82
C TYR A 160 -20.60 4.41 3.90
N GLU A 161 -21.85 4.04 3.57
CA GLU A 161 -22.78 3.36 4.48
C GLU A 161 -22.19 2.03 5.01
N TYR A 162 -21.59 1.24 4.13
CA TYR A 162 -20.95 -0.02 4.53
C TYR A 162 -19.78 0.19 5.50
N MET A 163 -18.99 1.24 5.31
CA MET A 163 -17.85 1.55 6.19
C MET A 163 -18.28 2.14 7.54
N GLU A 164 -19.44 2.78 7.63
CA GLU A 164 -20.00 3.25 8.89
C GLU A 164 -20.60 2.12 9.75
N GLN A 165 -21.03 1.03 9.12
CA GLN A 165 -21.62 -0.13 9.79
C GLN A 165 -20.59 -1.18 10.21
N ALA A 166 -19.33 -1.09 9.75
CA ALA A 166 -18.27 -2.07 9.99
C ALA A 166 -17.39 -1.71 11.18
#